data_37c596f2644b89ce58d9a5b67ba45247
#
_entry.id   37c596f2644b89ce58d9a5b67ba45247
#
_cell.length_a   1.000
_cell.length_b   1.000
_cell.length_c   1.000
_cell.angle_alpha   90.00
_cell.angle_beta   90.00
_cell.angle_gamma   90.00
#
_symmetry.space_group_name_H-M   'P 1'
#
loop_
_entity.id
_entity.type
_entity.pdbx_description
1 polymer ?
#
loop_
_entity_poly.entity_id
_entity_poly.type
_entity_poly.pdbx_seq_one_letter_code
_entity_poly.pdbx_strand_id
1 'polypeptide(L)'
;MRFLCKRRRGKGAEHLLLVLVLGFVPASAEALASVQAQTPPATVENLANVSFNADIRVFAVMAALNAAGYDYETSDRQMSAARQLVRQEVRKADPKLLGRLQAFYIEHRQNMDAVRQAAAFVSLALLIEAPPEFRLSVSKKDLPEDVLQVAGFEELVRELFQQIDLNRLWNAVQGHYTAELAAYRPVFLDLIRQTLAYFRIPPRIVLDRQIVVIPELIGPSRLVNARNLEKTYYIIPGPVNQPGENRAQLQHEYLHFLLDPLIEKFGSSLTKYERLLDVAQNQPHVRSEYQNRFMMVVAESLVDTLILRMTPTADPNRDLVALFRRGLIFSPYFYRALASYEADQGQTMPAYVETLFAGVTEKIVREDEAAIAQLELEYSRQEEVKRQAEREEQQLRLRASRLNTLLLEAQEAVRQQQYEVARTKLQEVLQQDPDNATAYFYLAQVASQQKDHATAFSLYQRADQSKTATPVIHAWSKLRMARYLASEGNFTQARTYFNEVAQMQGELDGAREQAQSALAELPKE
;
A
#
# COMPACT_ATOMS: atom_id res chain seq x y z
N MET A 1 -18.67 -2.00 -4.29
CA MET A 1 -19.52 -1.36 -5.30
C MET A 1 -20.95 -1.31 -4.80
N ARG A 2 -21.56 -0.17 -4.82
CA ARG A 2 -22.83 0.09 -4.12
C ARG A 2 -23.91 0.53 -5.06
N PHE A 3 -25.08 0.01 -4.86
CA PHE A 3 -26.30 0.56 -5.44
C PHE A 3 -27.32 0.81 -4.35
N LEU A 4 -27.72 2.06 -4.22
CA LEU A 4 -28.85 2.47 -3.40
C LEU A 4 -30.13 2.10 -4.15
N CYS A 5 -30.93 1.19 -3.58
CA CYS A 5 -32.23 0.81 -4.13
C CYS A 5 -33.18 2.00 -4.01
N LYS A 6 -33.60 2.60 -5.14
CA LYS A 6 -34.63 3.64 -5.17
C LYS A 6 -35.98 3.07 -4.75
N ARG A 7 -36.44 3.40 -3.56
CA ARG A 7 -37.83 3.17 -3.14
C ARG A 7 -38.80 4.07 -3.95
N ARG A 8 -39.75 3.47 -4.65
CA ARG A 8 -40.96 4.15 -5.12
C ARG A 8 -41.83 4.51 -3.91
N ARG A 9 -42.20 5.79 -3.79
CA ARG A 9 -43.12 6.29 -2.78
C ARG A 9 -44.49 5.63 -2.94
N GLY A 10 -44.88 4.76 -2.01
CA GLY A 10 -46.25 4.42 -1.71
C GLY A 10 -46.75 5.37 -0.64
N LYS A 11 -47.91 5.98 -0.87
CA LYS A 11 -48.58 6.89 0.08
C LYS A 11 -49.15 6.12 1.26
N GLY A 12 -48.94 6.64 2.49
CA GLY A 12 -49.81 6.46 3.64
C GLY A 12 -49.36 5.42 4.65
N ALA A 13 -48.74 5.87 5.75
CA ALA A 13 -48.93 5.33 7.10
C ALA A 13 -48.43 6.36 8.14
N GLU A 14 -49.30 6.63 9.07
CA GLU A 14 -49.20 7.66 10.11
C GLU A 14 -48.10 7.35 11.13
N HIS A 15 -47.39 8.39 11.56
CA HIS A 15 -46.37 8.34 12.58
C HIS A 15 -46.99 8.19 13.97
N LEU A 16 -46.67 7.13 14.69
CA LEU A 16 -46.88 7.05 16.13
C LEU A 16 -45.55 7.41 16.84
N LEU A 17 -45.54 8.61 17.40
CA LEU A 17 -44.43 9.11 18.21
C LEU A 17 -44.60 8.55 19.64
N LEU A 18 -43.77 7.62 20.07
CA LEU A 18 -43.73 7.15 21.46
C LEU A 18 -42.74 7.99 22.25
N VAL A 19 -43.22 8.94 23.03
CA VAL A 19 -42.44 9.71 24.00
C VAL A 19 -42.39 8.88 25.30
N LEU A 20 -41.21 8.36 25.66
CA LEU A 20 -40.96 7.73 26.96
C LEU A 20 -40.52 8.80 27.97
N VAL A 21 -41.41 9.15 28.86
CA VAL A 21 -41.14 9.96 30.05
C VAL A 21 -40.59 9.03 31.13
N LEU A 22 -39.30 9.19 31.48
CA LEU A 22 -38.72 8.53 32.64
C LEU A 22 -39.00 9.33 33.91
N GLY A 23 -39.93 8.82 34.72
CA GLY A 23 -40.15 9.30 36.10
C GLY A 23 -39.11 8.75 37.03
N PHE A 24 -38.42 9.62 37.77
CA PHE A 24 -37.56 9.27 38.90
C PHE A 24 -38.38 8.88 40.11
N VAL A 25 -38.16 7.70 40.67
CA VAL A 25 -38.56 7.30 42.02
C VAL A 25 -37.32 6.89 42.78
N PRO A 26 -37.00 7.47 43.96
CA PRO A 26 -35.90 7.03 44.76
C PRO A 26 -36.33 5.81 45.59
N ALA A 27 -35.66 4.69 45.48
CA ALA A 27 -35.81 3.54 46.37
C ALA A 27 -34.52 3.33 47.18
N SER A 28 -34.75 3.25 48.48
CA SER A 28 -33.86 3.03 49.57
C SER A 28 -33.01 1.73 49.45
N ALA A 29 -31.78 1.81 49.95
CA ALA A 29 -30.88 0.71 50.13
C ALA A 29 -31.36 -0.22 51.26
N GLU A 30 -31.40 -1.52 50.96
CA GLU A 30 -31.07 -2.60 51.91
C GLU A 30 -31.05 -3.97 51.19
N ALA A 31 -29.90 -4.61 51.34
CA ALA A 31 -29.59 -6.04 51.37
C ALA A 31 -30.36 -7.01 50.45
N LEU A 32 -29.63 -7.61 49.49
CA LEU A 32 -29.65 -9.07 49.27
C LEU A 32 -28.43 -9.47 48.43
N ALA A 33 -27.46 -10.09 49.09
CA ALA A 33 -26.40 -10.82 48.43
C ALA A 33 -27.02 -12.07 47.78
N SER A 34 -27.39 -11.97 46.51
CA SER A 34 -27.73 -13.11 45.67
C SER A 34 -26.57 -13.33 44.68
N VAL A 35 -26.08 -14.55 44.72
CA VAL A 35 -25.11 -15.09 43.75
C VAL A 35 -25.56 -14.73 42.34
N GLN A 36 -24.96 -13.67 41.77
CA GLN A 36 -25.05 -13.41 40.35
C GLN A 36 -24.23 -14.49 39.63
N ALA A 37 -24.92 -15.46 39.04
CA ALA A 37 -24.34 -16.23 37.97
C ALA A 37 -23.80 -15.23 36.93
N GLN A 38 -22.48 -15.13 36.83
CA GLN A 38 -21.81 -14.30 35.82
C GLN A 38 -22.21 -14.84 34.48
N THR A 39 -23.17 -14.20 33.83
CA THR A 39 -23.39 -14.34 32.39
C THR A 39 -22.05 -14.07 31.71
N PRO A 40 -21.53 -14.97 30.89
CA PRO A 40 -20.29 -14.69 30.16
C PRO A 40 -20.44 -13.36 29.44
N PRO A 41 -19.39 -12.52 29.40
CA PRO A 41 -19.47 -11.24 28.71
C PRO A 41 -19.95 -11.49 27.29
N ALA A 42 -21.04 -10.80 26.91
CA ALA A 42 -21.60 -10.93 25.57
C ALA A 42 -20.50 -10.62 24.57
N THR A 43 -20.21 -11.55 23.67
CA THR A 43 -19.21 -11.36 22.63
C THR A 43 -19.65 -10.24 21.70
N VAL A 44 -18.71 -9.51 21.09
CA VAL A 44 -19.02 -8.42 20.13
C VAL A 44 -19.92 -8.92 19.00
N GLU A 45 -19.81 -10.19 18.60
CA GLU A 45 -20.67 -10.87 17.63
C GLU A 45 -22.15 -10.82 18.00
N ASN A 46 -22.46 -11.19 19.23
CA ASN A 46 -23.85 -11.22 19.72
C ASN A 46 -24.43 -9.81 19.91
N LEU A 47 -23.57 -8.81 20.07
CA LEU A 47 -23.98 -7.43 20.27
C LEU A 47 -24.12 -6.65 18.96
N ALA A 48 -23.40 -7.03 17.91
CA ALA A 48 -23.35 -6.32 16.63
C ALA A 48 -24.14 -7.02 15.50
N ASN A 49 -24.87 -8.10 15.78
CA ASN A 49 -25.64 -8.89 14.81
C ASN A 49 -24.83 -9.27 13.54
N VAL A 50 -23.64 -9.80 13.78
CA VAL A 50 -22.70 -10.18 12.72
C VAL A 50 -22.63 -11.70 12.61
N SER A 51 -22.75 -12.22 11.40
CA SER A 51 -22.54 -13.64 11.09
C SER A 51 -21.44 -13.85 10.06
N PHE A 52 -20.76 -15.00 10.14
CA PHE A 52 -19.66 -15.38 9.26
C PHE A 52 -20.01 -16.72 8.63
N ASN A 53 -20.29 -16.73 7.34
CA ASN A 53 -20.80 -17.89 6.63
C ASN A 53 -20.05 -18.10 5.32
N ALA A 54 -19.89 -19.38 4.93
CA ALA A 54 -19.57 -19.73 3.55
C ALA A 54 -20.89 -19.96 2.81
N ASP A 55 -21.00 -19.49 1.56
CA ASP A 55 -22.24 -19.55 0.79
C ASP A 55 -22.02 -20.27 -0.55
N ILE A 56 -22.70 -21.40 -0.70
CA ILE A 56 -22.61 -22.23 -1.91
C ILE A 56 -23.15 -21.53 -3.16
N ARG A 57 -24.06 -20.55 -3.01
CA ARG A 57 -24.58 -19.77 -4.13
C ARG A 57 -23.50 -18.86 -4.71
N VAL A 58 -22.77 -18.17 -3.82
CA VAL A 58 -21.62 -17.33 -4.20
C VAL A 58 -20.55 -18.20 -4.86
N PHE A 59 -20.24 -19.36 -4.25
CA PHE A 59 -19.29 -20.30 -4.82
C PHE A 59 -19.70 -20.77 -6.20
N ALA A 60 -20.96 -21.22 -6.40
CA ALA A 60 -21.44 -21.78 -7.66
C ALA A 60 -21.44 -20.73 -8.79
N VAL A 61 -21.90 -19.52 -8.50
CA VAL A 61 -21.89 -18.42 -9.48
C VAL A 61 -20.46 -18.06 -9.88
N MET A 62 -19.55 -17.95 -8.91
CA MET A 62 -18.15 -17.64 -9.20
C MET A 62 -17.41 -18.80 -9.89
N ALA A 63 -17.78 -20.06 -9.62
CA ALA A 63 -17.28 -21.22 -10.37
C ALA A 63 -17.72 -21.17 -11.84
N ALA A 64 -18.99 -20.83 -12.09
CA ALA A 64 -19.50 -20.65 -13.45
C ALA A 64 -18.84 -19.46 -14.16
N LEU A 65 -18.56 -18.37 -13.44
CA LEU A 65 -17.83 -17.23 -13.98
C LEU A 65 -16.39 -17.59 -14.35
N ASN A 66 -15.71 -18.42 -13.54
CA ASN A 66 -14.39 -18.97 -13.89
C ASN A 66 -14.46 -19.92 -15.10
N ALA A 67 -15.54 -20.72 -15.23
CA ALA A 67 -15.79 -21.55 -16.41
C ALA A 67 -16.04 -20.71 -17.68
N ALA A 68 -16.66 -19.54 -17.52
CA ALA A 68 -16.89 -18.58 -18.59
C ALA A 68 -15.62 -17.85 -19.08
N GLY A 69 -14.47 -18.09 -18.45
CA GLY A 69 -13.21 -17.49 -18.83
C GLY A 69 -12.89 -16.18 -18.10
N TYR A 70 -13.54 -15.90 -16.99
CA TYR A 70 -13.14 -14.78 -16.12
C TYR A 70 -11.72 -15.02 -15.60
N ASP A 71 -10.78 -14.20 -16.04
CA ASP A 71 -9.35 -14.38 -15.82
C ASP A 71 -8.65 -13.20 -15.17
N TYR A 72 -9.42 -12.29 -14.57
CA TYR A 72 -8.85 -11.19 -13.81
C TYR A 72 -7.88 -11.71 -12.74
N GLU A 73 -6.68 -11.15 -12.72
CA GLU A 73 -5.58 -11.57 -11.83
C GLU A 73 -5.09 -13.03 -11.99
N THR A 74 -5.40 -13.71 -13.11
CA THR A 74 -4.85 -15.05 -13.34
C THR A 74 -3.34 -15.07 -13.55
N SER A 75 -2.76 -13.93 -13.91
CA SER A 75 -1.31 -13.68 -13.95
C SER A 75 -0.73 -13.42 -12.55
N ASP A 76 -1.55 -13.16 -11.55
CA ASP A 76 -1.09 -12.98 -10.17
C ASP A 76 -0.61 -14.33 -9.63
N ARG A 77 0.64 -14.37 -9.14
CA ARG A 77 1.24 -15.55 -8.49
C ARG A 77 0.51 -15.97 -7.20
N GLN A 78 -0.49 -15.20 -6.78
CA GLN A 78 -1.22 -15.31 -5.52
C GLN A 78 -2.64 -15.89 -5.70
N MET A 79 -2.93 -16.57 -6.81
CA MET A 79 -4.21 -17.25 -6.99
C MET A 79 -4.43 -18.27 -5.87
N SER A 80 -5.58 -18.21 -5.18
CA SER A 80 -5.91 -19.12 -4.09
C SER A 80 -5.91 -20.60 -4.56
N ALA A 81 -5.56 -21.52 -3.64
CA ALA A 81 -5.61 -22.95 -3.93
C ALA A 81 -7.03 -23.42 -4.30
N ALA A 82 -8.06 -22.84 -3.67
CA ALA A 82 -9.46 -23.09 -4.01
C ALA A 82 -9.77 -22.70 -5.45
N ARG A 83 -9.33 -21.52 -5.92
CA ARG A 83 -9.52 -21.05 -7.30
C ARG A 83 -8.80 -21.94 -8.31
N GLN A 84 -7.57 -22.37 -8.00
CA GLN A 84 -6.81 -23.27 -8.86
C GLN A 84 -7.56 -24.59 -9.06
N LEU A 85 -8.05 -25.20 -7.97
CA LEU A 85 -8.82 -26.45 -8.02
C LEU A 85 -10.12 -26.26 -8.83
N VAL A 86 -10.89 -25.21 -8.55
CA VAL A 86 -12.14 -24.92 -9.27
C VAL A 86 -11.88 -24.76 -10.76
N ARG A 87 -10.87 -23.99 -11.17
CA ARG A 87 -10.53 -23.79 -12.60
C ARG A 87 -10.14 -25.09 -13.32
N GLN A 88 -9.53 -26.03 -12.62
CA GLN A 88 -9.22 -27.34 -13.18
C GLN A 88 -10.49 -28.19 -13.39
N GLU A 89 -11.39 -28.15 -12.43
CA GLU A 89 -12.61 -28.99 -12.48
C GLU A 89 -13.65 -28.43 -13.46
N VAL A 90 -13.90 -27.13 -13.49
CA VAL A 90 -14.91 -26.53 -14.39
C VAL A 90 -14.56 -26.69 -15.86
N ARG A 91 -13.29 -26.86 -16.22
CA ARG A 91 -12.85 -27.13 -17.60
C ARG A 91 -13.30 -28.52 -18.11
N LYS A 92 -13.76 -29.40 -17.22
CA LYS A 92 -14.25 -30.73 -17.57
C LYS A 92 -15.73 -30.75 -18.01
N ALA A 93 -16.43 -29.60 -17.88
CA ALA A 93 -17.82 -29.49 -18.34
C ALA A 93 -17.94 -29.62 -19.87
N ASP A 94 -19.13 -29.88 -20.33
CA ASP A 94 -19.44 -29.99 -21.77
C ASP A 94 -18.95 -28.73 -22.52
N PRO A 95 -18.18 -28.87 -23.60
CA PRO A 95 -17.71 -27.75 -24.39
C PRO A 95 -18.82 -26.82 -24.90
N LYS A 96 -20.05 -27.34 -25.16
CA LYS A 96 -21.19 -26.49 -25.53
C LYS A 96 -21.65 -25.59 -24.39
N LEU A 97 -21.67 -26.12 -23.16
CA LEU A 97 -22.00 -25.30 -21.99
C LEU A 97 -20.91 -24.26 -21.73
N LEU A 98 -19.63 -24.66 -21.79
CA LEU A 98 -18.51 -23.71 -21.65
C LEU A 98 -18.58 -22.60 -22.71
N GLY A 99 -18.92 -22.93 -23.95
CA GLY A 99 -19.13 -21.94 -25.02
C GLY A 99 -20.27 -20.95 -24.71
N ARG A 100 -21.41 -21.43 -24.14
CA ARG A 100 -22.52 -20.54 -23.73
C ARG A 100 -22.16 -19.66 -22.54
N LEU A 101 -21.47 -20.20 -21.54
CA LEU A 101 -20.99 -19.44 -20.41
C LEU A 101 -20.04 -18.32 -20.87
N GLN A 102 -19.10 -18.66 -21.77
CA GLN A 102 -18.17 -17.67 -22.34
C GLN A 102 -18.89 -16.62 -23.19
N ALA A 103 -19.84 -17.02 -24.03
CA ALA A 103 -20.61 -16.08 -24.84
C ALA A 103 -21.40 -15.11 -23.96
N PHE A 104 -22.10 -15.62 -22.92
CA PHE A 104 -22.82 -14.79 -21.95
C PHE A 104 -21.88 -13.79 -21.28
N TYR A 105 -20.74 -14.25 -20.78
CA TYR A 105 -19.76 -13.38 -20.12
C TYR A 105 -19.23 -12.28 -21.05
N ILE A 106 -18.91 -12.62 -22.31
CA ILE A 106 -18.42 -11.66 -23.30
C ILE A 106 -19.50 -10.63 -23.64
N GLU A 107 -20.73 -11.05 -23.83
CA GLU A 107 -21.86 -10.17 -24.16
C GLU A 107 -22.12 -9.13 -23.05
N HIS A 108 -22.07 -9.56 -21.79
CA HIS A 108 -22.46 -8.74 -20.66
C HIS A 108 -21.29 -7.94 -20.03
N ARG A 109 -20.05 -8.12 -20.51
CA ARG A 109 -18.89 -7.37 -20.01
C ARG A 109 -18.65 -6.02 -20.68
N GLN A 110 -19.38 -5.68 -21.75
CA GLN A 110 -19.01 -4.63 -22.72
C GLN A 110 -18.83 -3.21 -22.13
N ASN A 111 -19.36 -2.89 -20.96
CA ASN A 111 -19.28 -1.56 -20.36
C ASN A 111 -18.79 -1.56 -18.90
N MET A 112 -18.24 -2.65 -18.40
CA MET A 112 -17.76 -2.78 -17.03
C MET A 112 -16.32 -3.26 -17.01
N ASP A 113 -15.51 -2.70 -16.11
CA ASP A 113 -14.22 -3.32 -15.78
C ASP A 113 -14.44 -4.69 -15.10
N ALA A 114 -13.40 -5.53 -15.09
CA ALA A 114 -13.50 -6.89 -14.60
C ALA A 114 -13.94 -6.97 -13.10
N VAL A 115 -13.59 -5.97 -12.31
CA VAL A 115 -13.98 -5.89 -10.88
C VAL A 115 -15.48 -5.66 -10.74
N ARG A 116 -16.02 -4.71 -11.52
CA ARG A 116 -17.47 -4.41 -11.53
C ARG A 116 -18.30 -5.59 -12.02
N GLN A 117 -17.77 -6.31 -13.02
CA GLN A 117 -18.41 -7.53 -13.51
C GLN A 117 -18.50 -8.56 -12.38
N ALA A 118 -17.41 -8.89 -11.72
CA ALA A 118 -17.42 -9.84 -10.60
C ALA A 118 -18.42 -9.41 -9.52
N ALA A 119 -18.51 -8.13 -9.20
CA ALA A 119 -19.47 -7.60 -8.22
C ALA A 119 -20.93 -7.80 -8.63
N ALA A 120 -21.28 -7.66 -9.91
CA ALA A 120 -22.62 -7.91 -10.42
C ALA A 120 -23.01 -9.39 -10.28
N PHE A 121 -22.10 -10.32 -10.63
CA PHE A 121 -22.31 -11.76 -10.47
C PHE A 121 -22.40 -12.19 -9.01
N VAL A 122 -21.53 -11.66 -8.13
CA VAL A 122 -21.63 -11.88 -6.68
C VAL A 122 -22.98 -11.41 -6.15
N SER A 123 -23.46 -10.27 -6.62
CA SER A 123 -24.77 -9.75 -6.24
C SER A 123 -25.93 -10.61 -6.74
N LEU A 124 -25.82 -11.17 -7.96
CA LEU A 124 -26.77 -12.14 -8.47
C LEU A 124 -26.83 -13.39 -7.55
N ALA A 125 -25.66 -13.89 -7.11
CA ALA A 125 -25.58 -15.03 -6.20
C ALA A 125 -26.37 -14.83 -4.90
N LEU A 126 -26.42 -13.59 -4.37
CA LEU A 126 -27.20 -13.28 -3.17
C LEU A 126 -28.72 -13.24 -3.42
N LEU A 127 -29.15 -13.14 -4.67
CA LEU A 127 -30.55 -12.99 -5.09
C LEU A 127 -31.10 -14.22 -5.80
N ILE A 128 -30.43 -15.36 -5.68
CA ILE A 128 -30.91 -16.65 -6.16
C ILE A 128 -31.13 -17.63 -5.01
N GLU A 129 -31.99 -18.63 -5.25
CA GLU A 129 -32.24 -19.72 -4.33
C GLU A 129 -31.02 -20.65 -4.21
N ALA A 130 -30.95 -21.41 -3.12
CA ALA A 130 -29.93 -22.42 -2.91
C ALA A 130 -30.02 -23.54 -3.99
N PRO A 131 -28.92 -24.32 -4.19
CA PRO A 131 -28.97 -25.48 -5.07
C PRO A 131 -30.03 -26.49 -4.63
N PRO A 132 -30.61 -27.28 -5.57
CA PRO A 132 -30.29 -27.32 -7.00
C PRO A 132 -31.03 -26.30 -7.87
N GLU A 133 -31.94 -25.51 -7.31
CA GLU A 133 -32.88 -24.66 -8.03
C GLU A 133 -32.20 -23.44 -8.69
N PHE A 134 -31.40 -22.69 -7.97
CA PHE A 134 -30.74 -21.47 -8.44
C PHE A 134 -31.67 -20.49 -9.17
N ARG A 135 -32.96 -20.45 -8.82
CA ARG A 135 -33.91 -19.49 -9.39
C ARG A 135 -33.74 -18.12 -8.72
N LEU A 136 -34.14 -17.08 -9.42
CA LEU A 136 -34.21 -15.76 -8.80
C LEU A 136 -35.18 -15.79 -7.60
N SER A 137 -34.71 -15.34 -6.44
CA SER A 137 -35.51 -15.24 -5.21
C SER A 137 -36.44 -14.03 -5.22
N VAL A 138 -36.24 -13.09 -6.17
CA VAL A 138 -37.04 -11.90 -6.38
C VAL A 138 -37.48 -11.80 -7.84
N SER A 139 -38.53 -11.02 -8.11
CA SER A 139 -38.98 -10.78 -9.48
C SER A 139 -37.93 -9.99 -10.28
N LYS A 140 -37.76 -10.29 -11.57
CA LYS A 140 -36.82 -9.57 -12.46
C LYS A 140 -36.97 -8.04 -12.39
N LYS A 141 -38.18 -7.51 -12.24
CA LYS A 141 -38.44 -6.07 -12.14
C LYS A 141 -37.93 -5.43 -10.85
N ASP A 142 -37.69 -6.23 -9.83
CA ASP A 142 -37.22 -5.80 -8.51
C ASP A 142 -35.72 -6.01 -8.35
N LEU A 143 -35.02 -6.53 -9.38
CA LEU A 143 -33.57 -6.66 -9.38
C LEU A 143 -32.89 -5.29 -9.43
N PRO A 144 -31.77 -5.11 -8.71
CA PRO A 144 -30.89 -3.97 -8.94
C PRO A 144 -30.40 -3.89 -10.39
N GLU A 145 -30.17 -2.67 -10.90
CA GLU A 145 -29.85 -2.42 -12.30
C GLU A 145 -28.60 -3.22 -12.77
N ASP A 146 -27.58 -3.32 -11.94
CA ASP A 146 -26.36 -4.07 -12.24
C ASP A 146 -26.60 -5.60 -12.28
N VAL A 147 -27.48 -6.10 -11.41
CA VAL A 147 -27.85 -7.53 -11.40
C VAL A 147 -28.76 -7.86 -12.58
N LEU A 148 -29.64 -6.94 -12.94
CA LEU A 148 -30.51 -7.10 -14.11
C LEU A 148 -29.70 -7.33 -15.40
N GLN A 149 -28.52 -6.69 -15.51
CA GLN A 149 -27.63 -6.85 -16.65
C GLN A 149 -27.02 -8.26 -16.77
N VAL A 150 -26.94 -9.02 -15.68
CA VAL A 150 -26.39 -10.39 -15.67
C VAL A 150 -27.48 -11.44 -15.35
N ALA A 151 -28.74 -11.04 -15.33
CA ALA A 151 -29.86 -11.96 -15.12
C ALA A 151 -30.01 -12.94 -16.30
N GLY A 152 -30.19 -14.22 -15.97
CA GLY A 152 -30.14 -15.33 -16.93
C GLY A 152 -28.88 -16.19 -16.76
N PHE A 153 -27.85 -15.65 -16.09
CA PHE A 153 -26.65 -16.44 -15.79
C PHE A 153 -26.94 -17.56 -14.79
N GLU A 154 -27.90 -17.39 -13.91
CA GLU A 154 -28.35 -18.38 -12.94
C GLU A 154 -28.82 -19.68 -13.59
N GLU A 155 -29.36 -19.65 -14.81
CA GLU A 155 -29.72 -20.84 -15.57
C GLU A 155 -28.49 -21.63 -15.99
N LEU A 156 -27.44 -20.95 -16.42
CA LEU A 156 -26.16 -21.57 -16.79
C LEU A 156 -25.43 -22.12 -15.55
N VAL A 157 -25.53 -21.43 -14.39
CA VAL A 157 -25.02 -21.92 -13.11
C VAL A 157 -25.69 -23.25 -12.73
N ARG A 158 -27.02 -23.34 -12.83
CA ARG A 158 -27.78 -24.56 -12.55
C ARG A 158 -27.36 -25.71 -13.46
N GLU A 159 -27.17 -25.46 -14.74
CA GLU A 159 -26.73 -26.49 -15.69
C GLU A 159 -25.29 -26.95 -15.37
N LEU A 160 -24.38 -26.04 -15.08
CA LEU A 160 -23.01 -26.39 -14.68
C LEU A 160 -23.00 -27.21 -13.38
N PHE A 161 -23.81 -26.80 -12.40
CA PHE A 161 -23.94 -27.50 -11.12
C PHE A 161 -24.33 -28.97 -11.29
N GLN A 162 -25.21 -29.28 -12.26
CA GLN A 162 -25.65 -30.65 -12.56
C GLN A 162 -24.58 -31.45 -13.33
N GLN A 163 -23.80 -30.79 -14.21
CA GLN A 163 -22.85 -31.49 -15.07
C GLN A 163 -21.57 -31.94 -14.39
N ILE A 164 -21.03 -31.12 -13.47
CA ILE A 164 -19.71 -31.37 -12.88
C ILE A 164 -19.72 -31.68 -11.38
N ASP A 165 -20.87 -32.01 -10.80
CA ASP A 165 -21.00 -32.26 -9.35
C ASP A 165 -20.34 -31.16 -8.50
N LEU A 166 -20.85 -29.94 -8.64
CA LEU A 166 -20.36 -28.78 -7.88
C LEU A 166 -20.51 -28.98 -6.36
N ASN A 167 -21.42 -29.83 -5.87
CA ASN A 167 -21.50 -30.18 -4.46
C ASN A 167 -20.22 -30.87 -3.97
N ARG A 168 -19.72 -31.86 -4.74
CA ARG A 168 -18.46 -32.53 -4.41
C ARG A 168 -17.30 -31.53 -4.41
N LEU A 169 -17.27 -30.63 -5.39
CA LEU A 169 -16.22 -29.60 -5.47
C LEU A 169 -16.32 -28.61 -4.32
N TRP A 170 -17.54 -28.17 -3.96
CA TRP A 170 -17.81 -27.35 -2.79
C TRP A 170 -17.27 -27.99 -1.51
N ASN A 171 -17.60 -29.27 -1.29
CA ASN A 171 -17.10 -30.00 -0.13
C ASN A 171 -15.58 -30.12 -0.10
N ALA A 172 -14.93 -30.24 -1.25
CA ALA A 172 -13.48 -30.32 -1.35
C ALA A 172 -12.78 -29.00 -0.97
N VAL A 173 -13.43 -27.85 -1.16
CA VAL A 173 -12.86 -26.53 -0.84
C VAL A 173 -13.31 -25.97 0.50
N GLN A 174 -14.28 -26.57 1.17
CA GLN A 174 -14.82 -26.06 2.46
C GLN A 174 -13.75 -25.83 3.53
N GLY A 175 -12.70 -26.66 3.55
CA GLY A 175 -11.58 -26.46 4.48
C GLY A 175 -10.88 -25.11 4.29
N HIS A 176 -10.77 -24.63 3.05
CA HIS A 176 -10.22 -23.31 2.76
C HIS A 176 -11.13 -22.18 3.25
N TYR A 177 -12.44 -22.29 3.02
CA TYR A 177 -13.43 -21.34 3.53
C TYR A 177 -13.45 -21.26 5.05
N THR A 178 -13.40 -22.41 5.72
CA THR A 178 -13.35 -22.49 7.19
C THR A 178 -12.08 -21.80 7.74
N ALA A 179 -10.93 -22.04 7.13
CA ALA A 179 -9.68 -21.41 7.52
C ALA A 179 -9.71 -19.90 7.31
N GLU A 180 -10.24 -19.44 6.19
CA GLU A 180 -10.38 -18.02 5.86
C GLU A 180 -11.33 -17.32 6.83
N LEU A 181 -12.51 -17.89 7.11
CA LEU A 181 -13.44 -17.36 8.11
C LEU A 181 -12.80 -17.24 9.49
N ALA A 182 -12.01 -18.24 9.91
CA ALA A 182 -11.28 -18.20 11.17
C ALA A 182 -10.25 -17.05 11.20
N ALA A 183 -9.63 -16.74 10.07
CA ALA A 183 -8.68 -15.63 9.94
C ALA A 183 -9.38 -14.26 9.90
N TYR A 184 -10.51 -14.14 9.20
CA TYR A 184 -11.26 -12.88 9.09
C TYR A 184 -11.96 -12.48 10.38
N ARG A 185 -12.56 -13.44 11.09
CA ARG A 185 -13.38 -13.18 12.29
C ARG A 185 -12.72 -12.26 13.32
N PRO A 186 -11.51 -12.55 13.85
CA PRO A 186 -10.88 -11.69 14.86
C PRO A 186 -10.57 -10.29 14.33
N VAL A 187 -10.13 -10.18 13.07
CA VAL A 187 -9.81 -8.89 12.42
C VAL A 187 -11.07 -8.03 12.29
N PHE A 188 -12.17 -8.61 11.84
CA PHE A 188 -13.42 -7.89 11.63
C PHE A 188 -14.09 -7.50 12.94
N LEU A 189 -14.09 -8.37 13.97
CA LEU A 189 -14.62 -8.06 15.28
C LEU A 189 -13.82 -6.96 15.99
N ASP A 190 -12.50 -6.95 15.86
CA ASP A 190 -11.66 -5.88 16.38
C ASP A 190 -11.94 -4.55 15.68
N LEU A 191 -12.11 -4.57 14.36
CA LEU A 191 -12.50 -3.41 13.56
C LEU A 191 -13.86 -2.85 14.02
N ILE A 192 -14.86 -3.69 14.19
CA ILE A 192 -16.18 -3.30 14.73
C ILE A 192 -16.02 -2.61 16.08
N ARG A 193 -15.30 -3.24 17.01
CA ARG A 193 -15.08 -2.70 18.35
C ARG A 193 -14.44 -1.31 18.31
N GLN A 194 -13.40 -1.13 17.51
CA GLN A 194 -12.71 0.16 17.36
C GLN A 194 -13.62 1.22 16.73
N THR A 195 -14.40 0.85 15.72
CA THR A 195 -15.31 1.78 15.04
C THR A 195 -16.45 2.22 15.96
N LEU A 196 -17.07 1.27 16.70
CA LEU A 196 -18.13 1.60 17.65
C LEU A 196 -17.61 2.47 18.80
N ALA A 197 -16.40 2.22 19.28
CA ALA A 197 -15.74 3.05 20.29
C ALA A 197 -15.50 4.48 19.78
N TYR A 198 -14.96 4.64 18.54
CA TYR A 198 -14.78 5.95 17.92
C TYR A 198 -16.12 6.67 17.73
N PHE A 199 -17.18 5.95 17.32
CA PHE A 199 -18.53 6.50 17.15
C PHE A 199 -19.25 6.79 18.47
N ARG A 200 -18.71 6.29 19.60
CA ARG A 200 -19.31 6.41 20.94
C ARG A 200 -20.72 5.86 20.99
N ILE A 201 -20.98 4.78 20.27
CA ILE A 201 -22.29 4.12 20.24
C ILE A 201 -22.18 2.72 20.85
N PRO A 202 -23.15 2.33 21.69
CA PRO A 202 -23.19 0.98 22.22
C PRO A 202 -23.51 -0.03 21.11
N PRO A 203 -22.93 -1.23 21.13
CA PRO A 203 -23.16 -2.24 20.11
C PRO A 203 -24.63 -2.60 19.85
N ARG A 204 -25.49 -2.41 20.86
CA ARG A 204 -26.94 -2.73 20.78
C ARG A 204 -27.73 -1.85 19.81
N ILE A 205 -27.20 -0.71 19.39
CA ILE A 205 -27.91 0.24 18.50
C ILE A 205 -28.04 -0.29 17.07
N VAL A 206 -27.19 -1.23 16.66
CA VAL A 206 -27.16 -1.78 15.28
C VAL A 206 -27.92 -3.10 15.14
N LEU A 207 -28.71 -3.52 16.12
CA LEU A 207 -29.33 -4.86 16.18
C LEU A 207 -30.51 -5.06 15.21
N ASP A 208 -31.10 -4.01 14.68
CA ASP A 208 -32.23 -4.10 13.70
C ASP A 208 -31.76 -4.37 12.27
N ARG A 209 -30.44 -4.33 12.03
CA ARG A 209 -29.80 -4.69 10.76
C ARG A 209 -28.75 -5.77 10.99
N GLN A 210 -28.60 -6.67 10.02
CA GLN A 210 -27.64 -7.76 10.08
C GLN A 210 -26.44 -7.51 9.16
N ILE A 211 -25.25 -7.92 9.60
CA ILE A 211 -24.06 -8.04 8.74
C ILE A 211 -23.79 -9.52 8.50
N VAL A 212 -23.61 -9.89 7.25
CA VAL A 212 -23.21 -11.25 6.86
C VAL A 212 -21.89 -11.16 6.09
N VAL A 213 -20.84 -11.76 6.65
CA VAL A 213 -19.52 -11.83 6.02
C VAL A 213 -19.41 -13.18 5.31
N ILE A 214 -19.23 -13.13 3.98
CA ILE A 214 -19.12 -14.31 3.11
C ILE A 214 -17.80 -14.20 2.35
N PRO A 215 -16.74 -14.96 2.69
CA PRO A 215 -15.51 -14.94 1.91
C PRO A 215 -15.76 -15.51 0.50
N GLU A 216 -15.14 -14.90 -0.50
CA GLU A 216 -15.17 -15.35 -1.87
C GLU A 216 -13.74 -15.70 -2.30
N LEU A 217 -13.41 -17.01 -2.37
CA LEU A 217 -12.03 -17.49 -2.53
C LEU A 217 -11.63 -17.78 -3.97
N ILE A 218 -12.57 -17.74 -4.91
CA ILE A 218 -12.33 -18.09 -6.32
C ILE A 218 -12.44 -16.89 -7.28
N GLY A 219 -12.56 -15.68 -6.71
CA GLY A 219 -12.49 -14.40 -7.39
C GLY A 219 -11.13 -13.68 -7.22
N PRO A 220 -11.11 -12.37 -7.48
CA PRO A 220 -9.93 -11.55 -7.33
C PRO A 220 -9.45 -11.45 -5.88
N SER A 221 -8.12 -11.48 -5.69
CA SER A 221 -7.52 -11.26 -4.38
C SER A 221 -7.71 -9.82 -3.89
N ARG A 222 -7.78 -9.64 -2.57
CA ARG A 222 -7.87 -8.34 -1.87
C ARG A 222 -9.12 -7.51 -2.20
N LEU A 223 -9.97 -7.95 -3.09
CA LEU A 223 -11.22 -7.25 -3.38
C LEU A 223 -12.22 -7.48 -2.25
N VAL A 224 -12.91 -6.43 -1.85
CA VAL A 224 -14.06 -6.53 -0.95
C VAL A 224 -15.28 -5.98 -1.67
N ASN A 225 -16.27 -6.84 -1.88
CA ASN A 225 -17.58 -6.44 -2.37
C ASN A 225 -18.54 -6.24 -1.20
N ALA A 226 -19.47 -5.32 -1.34
CA ALA A 226 -20.55 -5.17 -0.38
C ALA A 226 -21.90 -4.96 -1.08
N ARG A 227 -22.96 -5.45 -0.44
CA ARG A 227 -24.31 -5.32 -0.94
C ARG A 227 -25.29 -5.13 0.22
N ASN A 228 -26.08 -4.07 0.15
CA ASN A 228 -27.20 -3.90 1.06
C ASN A 228 -28.49 -4.47 0.41
N LEU A 229 -29.04 -5.49 1.03
CA LEU A 229 -30.31 -6.08 0.64
C LEU A 229 -31.26 -6.02 1.84
N GLU A 230 -32.27 -5.17 1.75
CA GLU A 230 -33.24 -4.93 2.83
C GLU A 230 -32.57 -4.57 4.17
N LYS A 231 -32.66 -5.49 5.15
CA LYS A 231 -32.04 -5.34 6.49
C LYS A 231 -30.67 -6.01 6.63
N THR A 232 -30.18 -6.65 5.57
CA THR A 232 -28.93 -7.38 5.60
C THR A 232 -27.87 -6.67 4.76
N TYR A 233 -26.74 -6.41 5.37
CA TYR A 233 -25.55 -5.88 4.71
C TYR A 233 -24.54 -7.01 4.52
N TYR A 234 -24.35 -7.43 3.29
CA TYR A 234 -23.39 -8.46 2.92
C TYR A 234 -22.03 -7.83 2.66
N ILE A 235 -20.98 -8.39 3.26
CA ILE A 235 -19.58 -8.05 3.00
C ILE A 235 -18.91 -9.30 2.46
N ILE A 236 -18.40 -9.23 1.24
CA ILE A 236 -17.85 -10.36 0.52
C ILE A 236 -16.36 -10.10 0.23
N PRO A 237 -15.47 -10.44 1.19
CA PRO A 237 -14.04 -10.29 1.00
C PRO A 237 -13.47 -11.39 0.11
N GLY A 238 -12.60 -11.00 -0.82
CA GLY A 238 -11.78 -11.90 -1.61
C GLY A 238 -10.60 -12.47 -0.83
N PRO A 239 -9.86 -13.43 -1.39
CA PRO A 239 -8.75 -14.09 -0.72
C PRO A 239 -7.61 -13.10 -0.41
N VAL A 240 -6.95 -13.31 0.73
CA VAL A 240 -5.78 -12.54 1.17
C VAL A 240 -4.63 -13.47 1.52
N ASN A 241 -3.38 -12.97 1.45
CA ASN A 241 -2.22 -13.78 1.83
C ASN A 241 -1.99 -13.79 3.34
N GLN A 242 -2.38 -12.71 4.01
CA GLN A 242 -2.21 -12.53 5.45
C GLN A 242 -3.48 -11.95 6.06
N PRO A 243 -3.91 -12.42 7.26
CA PRO A 243 -5.03 -11.84 7.99
C PRO A 243 -4.83 -10.33 8.18
N GLY A 244 -5.84 -9.55 7.82
CA GLY A 244 -5.83 -8.10 7.95
C GLY A 244 -5.24 -7.32 6.76
N GLU A 245 -4.76 -7.98 5.71
CA GLU A 245 -4.25 -7.32 4.50
C GLU A 245 -5.29 -6.40 3.84
N ASN A 246 -6.57 -6.75 3.91
CA ASN A 246 -7.69 -5.95 3.42
C ASN A 246 -8.49 -5.24 4.53
N ARG A 247 -7.88 -5.03 5.71
CA ARG A 247 -8.53 -4.40 6.86
C ARG A 247 -9.14 -3.03 6.52
N ALA A 248 -8.43 -2.21 5.73
CA ALA A 248 -8.92 -0.89 5.34
C ALA A 248 -10.21 -0.98 4.49
N GLN A 249 -10.28 -1.93 3.55
CA GLN A 249 -11.47 -2.16 2.74
C GLN A 249 -12.64 -2.69 3.59
N LEU A 250 -12.37 -3.60 4.53
CA LEU A 250 -13.39 -4.07 5.48
C LEU A 250 -13.91 -2.93 6.35
N GLN A 251 -13.04 -2.04 6.81
CA GLN A 251 -13.41 -0.87 7.59
C GLN A 251 -14.26 0.09 6.76
N HIS A 252 -13.88 0.31 5.50
CA HIS A 252 -14.63 1.12 4.56
C HIS A 252 -16.06 0.60 4.40
N GLU A 253 -16.26 -0.70 4.17
CA GLU A 253 -17.59 -1.29 4.04
C GLU A 253 -18.39 -1.24 5.35
N TYR A 254 -17.73 -1.45 6.49
CA TYR A 254 -18.39 -1.33 7.78
C TYR A 254 -18.82 0.11 8.10
N LEU A 255 -18.01 1.09 7.75
CA LEU A 255 -18.37 2.50 7.88
C LEU A 255 -19.60 2.85 7.04
N HIS A 256 -19.71 2.33 5.83
CA HIS A 256 -20.92 2.51 5.04
C HIS A 256 -22.16 1.86 5.67
N PHE A 257 -22.02 0.66 6.24
CA PHE A 257 -23.11 0.06 7.00
C PHE A 257 -23.65 0.98 8.09
N LEU A 258 -22.78 1.71 8.77
CA LEU A 258 -23.16 2.64 9.84
C LEU A 258 -23.65 3.99 9.31
N LEU A 259 -23.01 4.53 8.28
CA LEU A 259 -23.20 5.93 7.85
C LEU A 259 -24.26 6.10 6.76
N ASP A 260 -24.44 5.12 5.86
CA ASP A 260 -25.40 5.29 4.75
C ASP A 260 -26.81 5.65 5.21
N PRO A 261 -27.37 5.07 6.30
CA PRO A 261 -28.67 5.52 6.82
C PRO A 261 -28.67 6.95 7.36
N LEU A 262 -27.55 7.41 7.93
CA LEU A 262 -27.40 8.77 8.42
C LEU A 262 -27.25 9.75 7.24
N ILE A 263 -26.51 9.37 6.22
CA ILE A 263 -26.34 10.15 4.99
C ILE A 263 -27.68 10.27 4.26
N GLU A 264 -28.46 9.19 4.17
CA GLU A 264 -29.81 9.24 3.60
C GLU A 264 -30.73 10.19 4.39
N LYS A 265 -30.65 10.15 5.72
CA LYS A 265 -31.47 10.98 6.60
C LYS A 265 -31.11 12.47 6.53
N PHE A 266 -29.84 12.81 6.62
CA PHE A 266 -29.36 14.19 6.78
C PHE A 266 -28.80 14.80 5.49
N GLY A 267 -28.42 13.98 4.51
CA GLY A 267 -27.73 14.40 3.29
C GLY A 267 -28.59 15.28 2.36
N SER A 268 -29.91 15.23 2.50
CA SER A 268 -30.81 16.13 1.74
C SER A 268 -30.51 17.62 1.93
N SER A 269 -29.90 17.99 3.08
CA SER A 269 -29.46 19.36 3.35
C SER A 269 -28.30 19.80 2.43
N LEU A 270 -27.58 18.86 1.84
CA LEU A 270 -26.43 19.10 0.97
C LEU A 270 -26.80 19.17 -0.52
N THR A 271 -28.00 18.72 -0.94
CA THR A 271 -28.41 18.70 -2.37
C THR A 271 -28.39 20.08 -3.01
N LYS A 272 -28.59 21.15 -2.21
CA LYS A 272 -28.46 22.55 -2.67
C LYS A 272 -27.04 22.89 -3.20
N TYR A 273 -26.05 22.08 -2.86
CA TYR A 273 -24.66 22.22 -3.30
C TYR A 273 -24.27 21.24 -4.41
N GLU A 274 -25.23 20.59 -5.07
CA GLU A 274 -24.97 19.58 -6.13
C GLU A 274 -24.09 20.12 -7.25
N ARG A 275 -24.11 21.45 -7.50
CA ARG A 275 -23.19 22.11 -8.44
C ARG A 275 -21.71 21.97 -8.08
N LEU A 276 -21.36 21.63 -6.82
CA LEU A 276 -19.99 21.33 -6.44
C LEU A 276 -19.48 20.01 -7.05
N LEU A 277 -20.35 19.25 -7.70
CA LEU A 277 -19.94 18.08 -8.47
C LEU A 277 -18.98 18.46 -9.61
N ASP A 278 -19.02 19.69 -10.12
CA ASP A 278 -18.06 20.21 -11.09
C ASP A 278 -16.62 20.18 -10.54
N VAL A 279 -16.44 20.52 -9.26
CA VAL A 279 -15.12 20.47 -8.59
C VAL A 279 -14.61 19.05 -8.54
N ALA A 280 -15.47 18.07 -8.21
CA ALA A 280 -15.10 16.66 -8.17
C ALA A 280 -14.78 16.12 -9.57
N GLN A 281 -15.58 16.48 -10.57
CA GLN A 281 -15.40 16.04 -11.96
C GLN A 281 -14.11 16.56 -12.60
N ASN A 282 -13.66 17.74 -12.19
CA ASN A 282 -12.43 18.35 -12.68
C ASN A 282 -11.16 17.81 -12.02
N GLN A 283 -11.26 16.86 -11.08
CA GLN A 283 -10.07 16.29 -10.45
C GLN A 283 -9.39 15.24 -11.34
N PRO A 284 -8.04 15.19 -11.38
CA PRO A 284 -7.29 14.39 -12.33
C PRO A 284 -7.49 12.87 -12.18
N HIS A 285 -7.88 12.41 -11.00
CA HIS A 285 -8.04 10.99 -10.68
C HIS A 285 -9.47 10.64 -10.24
N VAL A 286 -10.44 11.46 -10.66
CA VAL A 286 -11.84 11.21 -10.35
C VAL A 286 -12.31 9.86 -10.90
N ARG A 287 -12.98 9.08 -10.07
CA ARG A 287 -13.58 7.82 -10.51
C ARG A 287 -14.84 8.08 -11.35
N SER A 288 -15.01 7.32 -12.43
CA SER A 288 -16.17 7.44 -13.30
C SER A 288 -17.51 7.30 -12.58
N GLU A 289 -17.55 6.56 -11.49
CA GLU A 289 -18.72 6.36 -10.64
C GLU A 289 -19.15 7.62 -9.87
N TYR A 290 -18.26 8.59 -9.69
CA TYR A 290 -18.55 9.85 -9.00
C TYR A 290 -19.11 10.94 -9.93
N GLN A 291 -18.94 10.79 -11.25
CA GLN A 291 -19.19 11.85 -12.24
C GLN A 291 -20.62 12.44 -12.19
N ASN A 292 -21.63 11.65 -11.81
CA ASN A 292 -23.02 12.10 -11.79
C ASN A 292 -23.75 11.73 -10.48
N ARG A 293 -23.01 11.49 -9.40
CA ARG A 293 -23.58 10.99 -8.14
C ARG A 293 -23.08 11.79 -6.94
N PHE A 294 -23.62 13.01 -6.81
CA PHE A 294 -23.23 13.95 -5.76
C PHE A 294 -23.23 13.32 -4.36
N MET A 295 -24.32 12.64 -3.98
CA MET A 295 -24.40 12.00 -2.65
C MET A 295 -23.41 10.86 -2.45
N MET A 296 -22.95 10.23 -3.52
CA MET A 296 -21.85 9.26 -3.44
C MET A 296 -20.52 9.95 -3.13
N VAL A 297 -20.25 11.10 -3.75
CA VAL A 297 -19.05 11.91 -3.41
C VAL A 297 -19.08 12.33 -1.94
N VAL A 298 -20.24 12.74 -1.41
CA VAL A 298 -20.38 13.06 0.01
C VAL A 298 -20.09 11.85 0.89
N ALA A 299 -20.71 10.72 0.60
CA ALA A 299 -20.58 9.49 1.38
C ALA A 299 -19.12 8.99 1.41
N GLU A 300 -18.51 8.87 0.24
CA GLU A 300 -17.14 8.41 0.10
C GLU A 300 -16.13 9.39 0.75
N SER A 301 -16.38 10.71 0.63
CA SER A 301 -15.54 11.71 1.31
C SER A 301 -15.59 11.54 2.82
N LEU A 302 -16.77 11.26 3.40
CA LEU A 302 -16.90 11.07 4.85
C LEU A 302 -16.25 9.76 5.29
N VAL A 303 -16.53 8.66 4.59
CA VAL A 303 -15.98 7.33 4.91
C VAL A 303 -14.46 7.32 4.85
N ASP A 304 -13.86 7.76 3.75
CA ASP A 304 -12.40 7.74 3.59
C ASP A 304 -11.72 8.72 4.58
N THR A 305 -12.39 9.84 4.90
CA THR A 305 -11.89 10.77 5.93
C THR A 305 -11.93 10.15 7.33
N LEU A 306 -12.97 9.40 7.67
CA LEU A 306 -13.04 8.69 8.94
C LEU A 306 -11.96 7.62 9.06
N ILE A 307 -11.68 6.88 7.99
CA ILE A 307 -10.56 5.93 7.95
C ILE A 307 -9.25 6.65 8.25
N LEU A 308 -9.00 7.79 7.59
CA LEU A 308 -7.80 8.59 7.81
C LEU A 308 -7.69 9.11 9.25
N ARG A 309 -8.81 9.50 9.88
CA ARG A 309 -8.85 9.94 11.29
C ARG A 309 -8.62 8.79 12.26
N MET A 310 -9.23 7.63 12.00
CA MET A 310 -9.13 6.45 12.86
C MET A 310 -7.78 5.72 12.72
N THR A 311 -7.12 5.87 11.58
CA THR A 311 -5.81 5.27 11.28
C THR A 311 -4.86 6.35 10.74
N PRO A 312 -4.34 7.23 11.63
CA PRO A 312 -3.48 8.34 11.22
C PRO A 312 -2.22 7.84 10.51
N THR A 313 -1.87 8.54 9.44
CA THR A 313 -0.62 8.33 8.70
C THR A 313 0.46 9.32 9.15
N ALA A 314 1.68 9.16 8.63
CA ALA A 314 2.78 10.09 8.92
C ALA A 314 2.55 11.49 8.31
N ASP A 315 1.78 11.59 7.23
CA ASP A 315 1.47 12.86 6.55
C ASP A 315 -0.01 12.89 6.11
N PRO A 316 -0.92 13.24 7.02
CA PRO A 316 -2.35 13.35 6.71
C PRO A 316 -2.68 14.37 5.60
N ASN A 317 -1.86 15.41 5.44
CA ASN A 317 -2.08 16.41 4.39
C ASN A 317 -1.85 15.81 2.99
N ARG A 318 -0.84 14.95 2.84
CA ARG A 318 -0.60 14.22 1.58
C ARG A 318 -1.77 13.29 1.25
N ASP A 319 -2.32 12.62 2.25
CA ASP A 319 -3.50 11.77 2.07
C ASP A 319 -4.73 12.59 1.69
N LEU A 320 -4.95 13.75 2.31
CA LEU A 320 -6.04 14.66 1.94
C LEU A 320 -5.91 15.17 0.51
N VAL A 321 -4.69 15.49 0.05
CA VAL A 321 -4.44 15.80 -1.37
C VAL A 321 -4.85 14.63 -2.25
N ALA A 322 -4.46 13.41 -1.90
CA ALA A 322 -4.81 12.22 -2.68
C ALA A 322 -6.32 11.95 -2.70
N LEU A 323 -7.01 12.10 -1.57
CA LEU A 323 -8.47 11.97 -1.48
C LEU A 323 -9.17 13.00 -2.38
N PHE A 324 -8.78 14.27 -2.26
CA PHE A 324 -9.37 15.36 -3.04
C PHE A 324 -9.18 15.13 -4.54
N ARG A 325 -7.98 14.72 -4.98
CA ARG A 325 -7.65 14.44 -6.38
C ARG A 325 -8.40 13.23 -6.95
N ARG A 326 -8.92 12.34 -6.09
CA ARG A 326 -9.83 11.27 -6.49
C ARG A 326 -11.29 11.73 -6.60
N GLY A 327 -11.59 13.02 -6.39
CA GLY A 327 -12.91 13.60 -6.44
C GLY A 327 -13.65 13.64 -5.10
N LEU A 328 -12.97 13.31 -3.99
CA LEU A 328 -13.55 13.31 -2.63
C LEU A 328 -13.40 14.70 -2.00
N ILE A 329 -14.06 15.67 -2.62
CA ILE A 329 -13.87 17.11 -2.38
C ILE A 329 -14.27 17.61 -0.99
N PHE A 330 -15.04 16.83 -0.23
CA PHE A 330 -15.45 17.18 1.13
C PHE A 330 -14.45 16.69 2.19
N SER A 331 -13.46 15.88 1.82
CA SER A 331 -12.50 15.27 2.77
C SER A 331 -11.73 16.30 3.59
N PRO A 332 -11.21 17.42 3.06
CA PRO A 332 -10.47 18.39 3.87
C PRO A 332 -11.37 19.06 4.92
N TYR A 333 -12.58 19.41 4.55
CA TYR A 333 -13.55 19.95 5.50
C TYR A 333 -13.91 18.91 6.58
N PHE A 334 -14.29 17.70 6.20
CA PHE A 334 -14.64 16.64 7.16
C PHE A 334 -13.47 16.31 8.09
N TYR A 335 -12.25 16.29 7.59
CA TYR A 335 -11.09 16.04 8.41
C TYR A 335 -10.90 17.07 9.52
N ARG A 336 -11.09 18.36 9.23
CA ARG A 336 -11.02 19.44 10.22
C ARG A 336 -12.20 19.40 11.19
N ALA A 337 -13.41 19.21 10.68
CA ALA A 337 -14.62 19.17 11.50
C ALA A 337 -14.62 17.99 12.47
N LEU A 338 -14.12 16.83 12.07
CA LEU A 338 -13.99 15.65 12.93
C LEU A 338 -13.02 15.88 14.11
N ALA A 339 -12.06 16.78 13.99
CA ALA A 339 -11.21 17.15 15.14
C ALA A 339 -12.04 17.77 16.28
N SER A 340 -13.10 18.56 15.95
CA SER A 340 -14.02 19.10 16.95
C SER A 340 -14.86 17.99 17.61
N TYR A 341 -15.31 17.00 16.82
CA TYR A 341 -15.98 15.82 17.36
C TYR A 341 -15.10 15.05 18.32
N GLU A 342 -13.83 14.85 18.00
CA GLU A 342 -12.88 14.13 18.86
C GLU A 342 -12.59 14.87 20.16
N ALA A 343 -12.57 16.21 20.13
CA ALA A 343 -12.37 17.03 21.32
C ALA A 343 -13.60 17.07 22.23
N ASP A 344 -14.81 17.00 21.68
CA ASP A 344 -16.07 16.97 22.42
C ASP A 344 -16.50 15.54 22.71
N GLN A 345 -16.31 15.07 23.94
CA GLN A 345 -16.67 13.71 24.36
C GLN A 345 -18.16 13.51 24.62
N GLY A 346 -18.97 14.56 24.56
CA GLY A 346 -20.40 14.52 24.91
C GLY A 346 -21.32 14.02 23.80
N GLN A 347 -20.85 13.94 22.54
CA GLN A 347 -21.70 13.58 21.40
C GLN A 347 -21.33 12.22 20.80
N THR A 348 -22.34 11.50 20.31
CA THR A 348 -22.13 10.30 19.47
C THR A 348 -22.00 10.71 18.01
N MET A 349 -21.34 9.88 17.17
CA MET A 349 -21.23 10.16 15.74
C MET A 349 -22.59 10.33 15.04
N PRO A 350 -23.62 9.49 15.29
CA PRO A 350 -24.94 9.70 14.72
C PRO A 350 -25.57 11.06 15.04
N ALA A 351 -25.33 11.60 16.23
CA ALA A 351 -25.80 12.93 16.60
C ALA A 351 -24.98 14.05 15.96
N TYR A 352 -23.68 13.80 15.76
CA TYR A 352 -22.77 14.80 15.19
C TYR A 352 -22.87 14.95 13.66
N VAL A 353 -23.29 13.92 12.93
CA VAL A 353 -23.38 13.94 11.45
C VAL A 353 -24.28 15.07 10.94
N GLU A 354 -25.37 15.40 11.63
CA GLU A 354 -26.24 16.52 11.27
C GLU A 354 -25.47 17.85 11.33
N THR A 355 -24.74 18.10 12.42
CA THR A 355 -23.88 19.29 12.58
C THR A 355 -22.77 19.32 11.54
N LEU A 356 -22.16 18.18 11.28
CA LEU A 356 -21.10 18.02 10.27
C LEU A 356 -21.60 18.44 8.88
N PHE A 357 -22.78 18.00 8.48
CA PHE A 357 -23.36 18.36 7.19
C PHE A 357 -23.86 19.80 7.13
N ALA A 358 -24.41 20.32 8.23
CA ALA A 358 -24.86 21.71 8.31
C ALA A 358 -23.70 22.72 8.12
N GLY A 359 -22.48 22.36 8.49
CA GLY A 359 -21.31 23.20 8.33
C GLY A 359 -20.71 23.22 6.91
N VAL A 360 -21.15 22.35 6.00
CA VAL A 360 -20.70 22.38 4.60
C VAL A 360 -21.23 23.61 3.89
N THR A 361 -20.35 24.37 3.25
CA THR A 361 -20.70 25.48 2.37
C THR A 361 -19.86 25.44 1.09
N GLU A 362 -20.39 26.02 0.01
CA GLU A 362 -19.60 26.13 -1.23
C GLU A 362 -18.30 26.89 -1.03
N LYS A 363 -18.33 27.98 -0.24
CA LYS A 363 -17.15 28.77 0.09
C LYS A 363 -16.04 27.90 0.68
N ILE A 364 -16.37 27.05 1.68
CA ILE A 364 -15.40 26.17 2.32
C ILE A 364 -14.79 25.19 1.31
N VAL A 365 -15.61 24.59 0.43
CA VAL A 365 -15.10 23.62 -0.56
C VAL A 365 -14.17 24.31 -1.58
N ARG A 366 -14.48 25.54 -2.01
CA ARG A 366 -13.61 26.32 -2.91
C ARG A 366 -12.31 26.77 -2.23
N GLU A 367 -12.37 27.15 -0.96
CA GLU A 367 -11.17 27.45 -0.17
C GLU A 367 -10.29 26.20 0.02
N ASP A 368 -10.91 25.04 0.24
CA ASP A 368 -10.20 23.76 0.32
C ASP A 368 -9.55 23.37 -1.02
N GLU A 369 -10.23 23.57 -2.13
CA GLU A 369 -9.67 23.37 -3.47
C GLU A 369 -8.36 24.18 -3.67
N ALA A 370 -8.41 25.47 -3.29
CA ALA A 370 -7.23 26.34 -3.37
C ALA A 370 -6.11 25.91 -2.42
N ALA A 371 -6.44 25.51 -1.19
CA ALA A 371 -5.47 25.03 -0.22
C ALA A 371 -4.80 23.71 -0.67
N ILE A 372 -5.57 22.78 -1.20
CA ILE A 372 -5.07 21.51 -1.77
C ILE A 372 -4.12 21.77 -2.95
N ALA A 373 -4.45 22.72 -3.83
CA ALA A 373 -3.56 23.08 -4.94
C ALA A 373 -2.21 23.65 -4.46
N GLN A 374 -2.20 24.42 -3.36
CA GLN A 374 -0.96 24.92 -2.76
C GLN A 374 -0.12 23.78 -2.14
N LEU A 375 -0.75 22.88 -1.39
CA LEU A 375 -0.06 21.71 -0.83
C LEU A 375 0.54 20.82 -1.93
N GLU A 376 -0.18 20.58 -3.01
CA GLU A 376 0.31 19.78 -4.14
C GLU A 376 1.55 20.42 -4.79
N LEU A 377 1.52 21.75 -4.98
CA LEU A 377 2.67 22.48 -5.50
C LEU A 377 3.89 22.36 -4.57
N GLU A 378 3.66 22.42 -3.28
CA GLU A 378 4.71 22.27 -2.27
C GLU A 378 5.31 20.85 -2.30
N TYR A 379 4.49 19.81 -2.30
CA TYR A 379 4.95 18.43 -2.42
C TYR A 379 5.70 18.18 -3.74
N SER A 380 5.21 18.72 -4.84
CA SER A 380 5.90 18.61 -6.13
C SER A 380 7.31 19.23 -6.11
N ARG A 381 7.46 20.38 -5.45
CA ARG A 381 8.79 21.02 -5.24
C ARG A 381 9.70 20.17 -4.37
N GLN A 382 9.18 19.63 -3.27
CA GLN A 382 9.97 18.78 -2.37
C GLN A 382 10.46 17.51 -3.09
N GLU A 383 9.60 16.88 -3.90
CA GLU A 383 9.96 15.71 -4.68
C GLU A 383 10.99 16.02 -5.79
N GLU A 384 10.91 17.21 -6.40
CA GLU A 384 11.91 17.64 -7.39
C GLU A 384 13.29 17.82 -6.76
N VAL A 385 13.36 18.50 -5.61
CA VAL A 385 14.60 18.67 -4.83
C VAL A 385 15.18 17.32 -4.44
N LYS A 386 14.35 16.40 -3.95
CA LYS A 386 14.79 15.05 -3.58
C LYS A 386 15.33 14.28 -4.79
N ARG A 387 14.63 14.32 -5.92
CA ARG A 387 15.07 13.66 -7.16
C ARG A 387 16.38 14.24 -7.69
N GLN A 388 16.57 15.56 -7.55
CA GLN A 388 17.83 16.20 -7.94
C GLN A 388 18.98 15.73 -7.05
N ALA A 389 18.81 15.72 -5.73
CA ALA A 389 19.81 15.23 -4.79
C ALA A 389 20.18 13.75 -5.05
N GLU A 390 19.18 12.89 -5.32
CA GLU A 390 19.40 11.48 -5.66
C GLU A 390 20.20 11.31 -6.97
N ARG A 391 19.91 12.15 -7.98
CA ARG A 391 20.68 12.16 -9.25
C ARG A 391 22.12 12.59 -9.04
N GLU A 392 22.35 13.63 -8.25
CA GLU A 392 23.69 14.11 -7.92
C GLU A 392 24.49 13.04 -7.16
N GLU A 393 23.88 12.42 -6.16
CA GLU A 393 24.51 11.32 -5.42
C GLU A 393 24.85 10.12 -6.34
N GLN A 394 23.92 9.76 -7.23
CA GLN A 394 24.16 8.69 -8.21
C GLN A 394 25.33 9.03 -9.15
N GLN A 395 25.40 10.27 -9.63
CA GLN A 395 26.52 10.72 -10.46
C GLN A 395 27.86 10.67 -9.73
N LEU A 396 27.89 11.09 -8.47
CA LEU A 396 29.09 11.02 -7.62
C LEU A 396 29.55 9.56 -7.41
N ARG A 397 28.60 8.65 -7.14
CA ARG A 397 28.91 7.20 -7.01
C ARG A 397 29.46 6.60 -8.31
N LEU A 398 28.87 6.94 -9.45
CA LEU A 398 29.33 6.48 -10.76
C LEU A 398 30.75 7.02 -11.06
N ARG A 399 31.01 8.30 -10.76
CA ARG A 399 32.34 8.91 -10.92
C ARG A 399 33.38 8.22 -10.06
N ALA A 400 33.08 8.00 -8.77
CA ALA A 400 33.98 7.28 -7.87
C ALA A 400 34.27 5.85 -8.33
N SER A 401 33.25 5.13 -8.77
CA SER A 401 33.39 3.78 -9.32
C SER A 401 34.28 3.77 -10.57
N ARG A 402 34.12 4.73 -11.50
CA ARG A 402 34.95 4.84 -12.69
C ARG A 402 36.42 5.12 -12.35
N LEU A 403 36.67 6.05 -11.39
CA LEU A 403 38.04 6.34 -10.92
C LEU A 403 38.70 5.11 -10.32
N ASN A 404 37.99 4.35 -9.48
CA ASN A 404 38.49 3.10 -8.91
C ASN A 404 38.84 2.05 -9.99
N THR A 405 37.97 1.93 -11.01
CA THR A 405 38.23 1.04 -12.14
C THR A 405 39.48 1.43 -12.90
N LEU A 406 39.67 2.71 -13.22
CA LEU A 406 40.85 3.23 -13.90
C LEU A 406 42.13 2.99 -13.08
N LEU A 407 42.07 3.19 -11.77
CA LEU A 407 43.21 2.92 -10.87
C LEU A 407 43.60 1.43 -10.85
N LEU A 408 42.60 0.54 -10.76
CA LEU A 408 42.86 -0.92 -10.79
C LEU A 408 43.44 -1.37 -12.13
N GLU A 409 42.88 -0.87 -13.23
CA GLU A 409 43.40 -1.16 -14.57
C GLU A 409 44.82 -0.61 -14.79
N ALA A 410 45.10 0.58 -14.27
CA ALA A 410 46.42 1.19 -14.30
C ALA A 410 47.42 0.37 -13.46
N GLN A 411 47.03 -0.05 -12.26
CA GLN A 411 47.86 -0.91 -11.41
C GLN A 411 48.21 -2.26 -12.10
N GLU A 412 47.21 -2.85 -12.77
CA GLU A 412 47.44 -4.09 -13.53
C GLU A 412 48.38 -3.86 -14.71
N ALA A 413 48.21 -2.74 -15.42
CA ALA A 413 49.09 -2.36 -16.53
C ALA A 413 50.54 -2.12 -16.04
N VAL A 414 50.74 -1.55 -14.84
CA VAL A 414 52.09 -1.42 -14.21
C VAL A 414 52.70 -2.80 -13.94
N ARG A 415 51.89 -3.74 -13.41
CA ARG A 415 52.37 -5.11 -13.15
C ARG A 415 52.76 -5.85 -14.42
N GLN A 416 52.01 -5.62 -15.51
CA GLN A 416 52.27 -6.22 -16.82
C GLN A 416 53.32 -5.44 -17.63
N GLN A 417 53.96 -4.42 -17.06
CA GLN A 417 54.98 -3.56 -17.69
C GLN A 417 54.46 -2.78 -18.92
N GLN A 418 53.13 -2.57 -19.00
CA GLN A 418 52.46 -1.78 -20.05
C GLN A 418 52.44 -0.30 -19.63
N TYR A 419 53.62 0.33 -19.56
CA TYR A 419 53.78 1.64 -18.92
C TYR A 419 53.02 2.77 -19.61
N GLU A 420 52.88 2.78 -20.94
CA GLU A 420 52.13 3.79 -21.66
C GLU A 420 50.61 3.68 -21.39
N VAL A 421 50.11 2.44 -21.31
CA VAL A 421 48.69 2.21 -20.93
C VAL A 421 48.44 2.67 -19.52
N ALA A 422 49.31 2.31 -18.57
CA ALA A 422 49.21 2.77 -17.20
C ALA A 422 49.21 4.29 -17.09
N ARG A 423 50.15 4.95 -17.79
CA ARG A 423 50.27 6.43 -17.81
C ARG A 423 49.00 7.10 -18.30
N THR A 424 48.45 6.63 -19.41
CA THR A 424 47.20 7.16 -19.99
C THR A 424 46.05 7.09 -19.00
N LYS A 425 45.84 5.92 -18.36
CA LYS A 425 44.79 5.72 -17.36
C LYS A 425 44.98 6.59 -16.13
N LEU A 426 46.18 6.71 -15.61
CA LEU A 426 46.51 7.53 -14.44
C LEU A 426 46.33 9.02 -14.73
N GLN A 427 46.66 9.45 -15.95
CA GLN A 427 46.40 10.83 -16.38
C GLN A 427 44.90 11.10 -16.49
N GLU A 428 44.10 10.14 -16.96
CA GLU A 428 42.63 10.27 -16.97
C GLU A 428 42.08 10.40 -15.54
N VAL A 429 42.63 9.64 -14.58
CA VAL A 429 42.30 9.80 -13.15
C VAL A 429 42.59 11.22 -12.67
N LEU A 430 43.81 11.74 -12.96
CA LEU A 430 44.24 13.08 -12.52
C LEU A 430 43.49 14.22 -13.20
N GLN A 431 42.93 14.00 -14.41
CA GLN A 431 42.02 14.98 -15.03
C GLN A 431 40.70 15.12 -14.25
N GLN A 432 40.23 14.04 -13.66
CA GLN A 432 38.97 14.02 -12.90
C GLN A 432 39.17 14.30 -11.39
N ASP A 433 40.31 13.90 -10.84
CA ASP A 433 40.72 14.08 -9.45
C ASP A 433 42.19 14.50 -9.39
N PRO A 434 42.46 15.80 -9.52
CA PRO A 434 43.85 16.32 -9.61
C PRO A 434 44.71 16.13 -8.38
N ASP A 435 44.13 15.77 -7.23
CA ASP A 435 44.86 15.50 -5.98
C ASP A 435 44.92 14.01 -5.63
N ASN A 436 44.70 13.11 -6.59
CA ASN A 436 44.64 11.69 -6.34
C ASN A 436 46.06 11.08 -6.01
N ALA A 437 46.30 10.84 -4.74
CA ALA A 437 47.58 10.30 -4.25
C ALA A 437 47.97 8.96 -4.89
N THR A 438 46.99 8.06 -5.08
CA THR A 438 47.21 6.74 -5.69
C THR A 438 47.66 6.88 -7.14
N ALA A 439 47.08 7.80 -7.88
CA ALA A 439 47.47 8.05 -9.27
C ALA A 439 48.91 8.61 -9.36
N TYR A 440 49.30 9.56 -8.52
CA TYR A 440 50.66 10.04 -8.46
C TYR A 440 51.64 8.94 -8.06
N PHE A 441 51.30 8.11 -7.07
CA PHE A 441 52.14 7.00 -6.63
C PHE A 441 52.42 5.99 -7.74
N TYR A 442 51.43 5.56 -8.51
CA TYR A 442 51.64 4.66 -9.62
C TYR A 442 52.32 5.32 -10.82
N LEU A 443 52.10 6.60 -11.11
CA LEU A 443 52.90 7.35 -12.09
C LEU A 443 54.37 7.42 -11.68
N ALA A 444 54.66 7.61 -10.40
CA ALA A 444 56.03 7.57 -9.87
C ALA A 444 56.67 6.18 -10.05
N GLN A 445 55.92 5.10 -9.84
CA GLN A 445 56.41 3.75 -10.12
C GLN A 445 56.71 3.56 -11.63
N VAL A 446 55.83 4.02 -12.52
CA VAL A 446 56.07 3.97 -13.97
C VAL A 446 57.37 4.72 -14.33
N ALA A 447 57.53 5.97 -13.87
CA ALA A 447 58.75 6.75 -14.12
C ALA A 447 60.00 6.05 -13.56
N SER A 448 59.93 5.48 -12.36
CA SER A 448 61.03 4.73 -11.75
C SER A 448 61.45 3.50 -12.58
N GLN A 449 60.48 2.73 -13.11
CA GLN A 449 60.74 1.58 -13.98
C GLN A 449 61.34 2.00 -15.33
N GLN A 450 61.03 3.18 -15.82
CA GLN A 450 61.62 3.78 -17.02
C GLN A 450 62.98 4.44 -16.75
N LYS A 451 63.50 4.34 -15.52
CA LYS A 451 64.76 4.97 -15.06
C LYS A 451 64.73 6.50 -15.04
N ASP A 452 63.58 7.12 -15.11
CA ASP A 452 63.42 8.58 -14.92
C ASP A 452 63.24 8.86 -13.41
N HIS A 453 64.35 8.80 -12.70
CA HIS A 453 64.36 8.91 -11.25
C HIS A 453 63.97 10.33 -10.74
N ALA A 454 64.27 11.40 -11.50
CA ALA A 454 63.94 12.76 -11.14
C ALA A 454 62.42 12.98 -11.17
N THR A 455 61.77 12.53 -12.26
CA THR A 455 60.30 12.56 -12.37
C THR A 455 59.66 11.67 -11.30
N ALA A 456 60.19 10.44 -11.07
CA ALA A 456 59.69 9.55 -10.04
C ALA A 456 59.70 10.19 -8.66
N PHE A 457 60.81 10.85 -8.28
CA PHE A 457 60.93 11.54 -7.00
C PHE A 457 59.87 12.66 -6.83
N SER A 458 59.74 13.51 -7.83
CA SER A 458 58.74 14.58 -7.84
C SER A 458 57.28 14.02 -7.70
N LEU A 459 56.98 12.93 -8.38
CA LEU A 459 55.65 12.32 -8.31
C LEU A 459 55.39 11.61 -6.97
N TYR A 460 56.40 10.93 -6.36
CA TYR A 460 56.30 10.43 -5.00
C TYR A 460 56.08 11.55 -3.98
N GLN A 461 56.75 12.69 -4.15
CA GLN A 461 56.57 13.83 -3.29
C GLN A 461 55.12 14.38 -3.41
N ARG A 462 54.57 14.45 -4.62
CA ARG A 462 53.16 14.80 -4.82
C ARG A 462 52.19 13.81 -4.19
N ALA A 463 52.46 12.53 -4.32
CA ALA A 463 51.65 11.47 -3.68
C ALA A 463 51.67 11.59 -2.15
N ASP A 464 52.84 11.85 -1.56
CA ASP A 464 52.99 12.08 -0.11
C ASP A 464 52.29 13.35 0.39
N GLN A 465 52.28 14.42 -0.40
CA GLN A 465 51.67 15.71 -0.04
C GLN A 465 50.17 15.78 -0.32
N SER A 466 49.59 14.81 -1.04
CA SER A 466 48.19 14.79 -1.38
C SER A 466 47.31 14.62 -0.13
N LYS A 467 46.16 15.32 -0.11
CA LYS A 467 45.16 15.18 0.97
C LYS A 467 44.47 13.82 0.93
N THR A 468 44.53 13.11 -0.19
CA THR A 468 43.93 11.78 -0.37
C THR A 468 44.93 10.63 -0.06
N ALA A 469 46.15 10.96 0.37
CA ALA A 469 47.18 9.97 0.67
C ALA A 469 46.81 9.11 1.90
N THR A 470 46.79 7.80 1.70
CA THR A 470 46.63 6.85 2.80
C THR A 470 47.97 6.69 3.56
N PRO A 471 47.93 6.21 4.81
CA PRO A 471 49.20 5.91 5.54
C PRO A 471 50.16 5.04 4.76
N VAL A 472 49.65 4.08 3.99
CA VAL A 472 50.44 3.19 3.11
C VAL A 472 51.13 3.99 1.99
N ILE A 473 50.38 4.90 1.32
CA ILE A 473 50.94 5.73 0.25
C ILE A 473 51.99 6.70 0.81
N HIS A 474 51.75 7.31 1.95
CA HIS A 474 52.74 8.14 2.66
C HIS A 474 54.03 7.35 2.94
N ALA A 475 53.91 6.15 3.55
CA ALA A 475 55.05 5.36 3.92
C ALA A 475 55.87 4.90 2.69
N TRP A 476 55.18 4.35 1.68
CA TRP A 476 55.85 3.88 0.47
C TRP A 476 56.46 5.01 -0.37
N SER A 477 55.78 6.16 -0.46
CA SER A 477 56.32 7.32 -1.17
C SER A 477 57.61 7.81 -0.51
N LYS A 478 57.61 7.99 0.81
CA LYS A 478 58.80 8.36 1.57
C LYS A 478 59.91 7.33 1.47
N LEU A 479 59.57 6.07 1.56
CA LEU A 479 60.54 4.98 1.40
C LEU A 479 61.23 5.00 0.02
N ARG A 480 60.47 5.24 -1.05
CA ARG A 480 60.99 5.36 -2.40
C ARG A 480 61.87 6.60 -2.60
N MET A 481 61.45 7.74 -2.07
CA MET A 481 62.26 8.94 -2.08
C MET A 481 63.56 8.80 -1.30
N ALA A 482 63.52 8.15 -0.14
CA ALA A 482 64.69 7.85 0.67
C ALA A 482 65.72 6.97 -0.07
N ARG A 483 65.24 5.90 -0.75
CA ARG A 483 66.11 5.04 -1.55
C ARG A 483 66.76 5.76 -2.71
N TYR A 484 66.04 6.65 -3.38
CA TYR A 484 66.60 7.48 -4.43
C TYR A 484 67.73 8.39 -3.88
N LEU A 485 67.45 9.12 -2.77
CA LEU A 485 68.42 9.98 -2.14
C LEU A 485 69.69 9.24 -1.69
N ALA A 486 69.50 8.04 -1.17
CA ALA A 486 70.63 7.17 -0.79
C ALA A 486 71.49 6.76 -2.02
N SER A 487 70.87 6.48 -3.16
CA SER A 487 71.59 6.17 -4.41
C SER A 487 72.33 7.36 -4.99
N GLU A 488 71.90 8.58 -4.73
CA GLU A 488 72.59 9.83 -5.08
C GLU A 488 73.65 10.28 -4.05
N GLY A 489 73.85 9.49 -3.00
CA GLY A 489 74.82 9.79 -1.94
C GLY A 489 74.31 10.80 -0.89
N ASN A 490 73.06 11.21 -0.95
CA ASN A 490 72.46 12.11 0.04
C ASN A 490 71.95 11.33 1.25
N PHE A 491 72.86 10.77 2.04
CA PHE A 491 72.54 9.87 3.15
C PHE A 491 71.83 10.59 4.29
N THR A 492 72.07 11.87 4.53
CA THR A 492 71.41 12.64 5.59
C THR A 492 69.90 12.77 5.36
N GLN A 493 69.49 13.20 4.17
CA GLN A 493 68.06 13.27 3.84
C GLN A 493 67.43 11.90 3.70
N ALA A 494 68.16 10.91 3.15
CA ALA A 494 67.65 9.52 3.08
C ALA A 494 67.32 8.98 4.47
N ARG A 495 68.24 9.19 5.45
CA ARG A 495 68.05 8.79 6.85
C ARG A 495 66.83 9.46 7.48
N THR A 496 66.58 10.72 7.18
CA THR A 496 65.41 11.43 7.67
C THR A 496 64.11 10.74 7.22
N TYR A 497 63.93 10.51 5.93
CA TYR A 497 62.73 9.83 5.41
C TYR A 497 62.57 8.38 5.89
N PHE A 498 63.68 7.61 5.99
CA PHE A 498 63.62 6.28 6.55
C PHE A 498 63.19 6.26 8.01
N ASN A 499 63.69 7.21 8.82
CA ASN A 499 63.29 7.35 10.21
C ASN A 499 61.82 7.72 10.34
N GLU A 500 61.31 8.65 9.51
CA GLU A 500 59.91 8.98 9.48
C GLU A 500 59.04 7.75 9.22
N VAL A 501 59.37 6.93 8.19
CA VAL A 501 58.62 5.70 7.88
C VAL A 501 58.71 4.69 9.01
N ALA A 502 59.90 4.51 9.62
CA ALA A 502 60.10 3.56 10.71
C ALA A 502 59.29 3.90 11.97
N GLN A 503 58.99 5.21 12.18
CA GLN A 503 58.21 5.70 13.32
C GLN A 503 56.68 5.78 13.03
N MET A 504 56.23 5.66 11.78
CA MET A 504 54.81 5.69 11.44
C MET A 504 54.03 4.56 12.12
N GLN A 505 52.81 4.85 12.61
CA GLN A 505 51.93 3.86 13.25
C GLN A 505 50.97 3.22 12.23
N GLY A 506 50.47 2.02 12.57
CA GLY A 506 49.49 1.31 11.75
C GLY A 506 50.11 0.26 10.82
N GLU A 507 49.25 -0.37 9.99
CA GLU A 507 49.69 -1.30 8.94
C GLU A 507 50.18 -0.50 7.73
N LEU A 508 51.40 -0.77 7.27
CA LEU A 508 52.10 -0.02 6.21
C LEU A 508 52.60 -0.94 5.07
N ASP A 509 51.97 -2.11 4.90
CA ASP A 509 52.32 -3.08 3.86
C ASP A 509 53.85 -3.42 3.75
N GLY A 510 54.53 -3.58 4.90
CA GLY A 510 55.95 -3.89 4.97
C GLY A 510 56.88 -2.69 4.74
N ALA A 511 56.38 -1.47 4.58
CA ALA A 511 57.23 -0.28 4.38
C ALA A 511 58.09 0.04 5.60
N ARG A 512 57.55 -0.19 6.82
CA ARG A 512 58.28 0.05 8.08
C ARG A 512 59.51 -0.87 8.21
N GLU A 513 59.34 -2.16 7.98
CA GLU A 513 60.37 -3.17 8.03
C GLU A 513 61.47 -2.89 7.01
N GLN A 514 61.10 -2.47 5.80
CA GLN A 514 62.05 -2.09 4.74
C GLN A 514 62.81 -0.79 5.09
N ALA A 515 62.16 0.18 5.76
CA ALA A 515 62.84 1.37 6.22
C ALA A 515 63.85 1.09 7.33
N GLN A 516 63.49 0.21 8.27
CA GLN A 516 64.41 -0.23 9.33
C GLN A 516 65.62 -0.99 8.78
N SER A 517 65.45 -1.90 7.83
CA SER A 517 66.51 -2.61 7.14
C SER A 517 67.46 -1.63 6.41
N ALA A 518 66.85 -0.68 5.64
CA ALA A 518 67.63 0.31 4.91
C ALA A 518 68.44 1.24 5.84
N LEU A 519 67.91 1.62 7.00
CA LEU A 519 68.62 2.39 8.02
C LEU A 519 69.86 1.67 8.56
N ALA A 520 69.77 0.35 8.71
CA ALA A 520 70.91 -0.43 9.18
C ALA A 520 72.05 -0.57 8.14
N GLU A 521 71.72 -0.46 6.86
CA GLU A 521 72.63 -0.56 5.73
C GLU A 521 73.30 0.78 5.33
N LEU A 522 72.70 1.91 5.76
CA LEU A 522 73.27 3.23 5.44
C LEU A 522 74.63 3.45 6.11
N PRO A 523 75.59 4.09 5.41
CA PRO A 523 76.88 4.50 5.99
C PRO A 523 76.70 5.23 7.30
N LYS A 524 77.44 4.90 8.34
CA LYS A 524 77.50 5.66 9.59
C LYS A 524 78.25 6.96 9.28
N GLU A 525 77.66 8.13 9.69
CA GLU A 525 78.31 9.41 9.58
C GLU A 525 79.65 9.44 10.30
#